data_07184a17e5b154305e5abaf9e2b17443
#
_entry.id   07184a17e5b154305e5abaf9e2b17443
#
_cell.length_a   1.000
_cell.length_b   1.000
_cell.length_c   1.000
_cell.angle_alpha   90.00
_cell.angle_beta   90.00
_cell.angle_gamma   90.00
#
_symmetry.space_group_name_H-M   'P 1'
#
loop_
_entity.id
_entity.type
_entity.pdbx_description
1 polymer ?
#
loop_
_entity_poly.entity_id
_entity_poly.type
_entity_poly.pdbx_seq_one_letter_code
_entity_poly.pdbx_strand_id
1 'polypeptide(L)'
;MAWFKTALAAYGATALFILLWSSGAIFAEIGVTHASASTFLTMRFALATVMLALIGAWRHRWLPARGTRVHVAATGALMMGGYSICYFLALERGLTPGLLAAILGAQPIATLIITERRFSAMRMAGLFMAMLGLASIVFRGASALNPSTTEGLALALAALASITAGAIMQKRIVQEPMDVLPLQNFVGLLLSLP
;
A
#
# COMPACT_ATOMS: atom_id res chain seq x y z
N MET A 1 9.07 35.73 6.52
CA MET A 1 9.74 34.91 5.44
C MET A 1 10.03 33.47 5.89
N ALA A 2 10.47 33.19 7.10
CA ALA A 2 10.73 31.83 7.61
C ALA A 2 9.45 30.95 7.66
N TRP A 3 8.35 31.48 8.17
CA TRP A 3 7.07 30.75 8.26
C TRP A 3 6.54 30.30 6.89
N PHE A 4 6.66 31.15 5.86
CA PHE A 4 6.24 30.83 4.50
C PHE A 4 7.08 29.71 3.89
N LYS A 5 8.40 29.68 4.13
CA LYS A 5 9.29 28.60 3.68
C LYS A 5 8.97 27.27 4.37
N THR A 6 8.68 27.30 5.66
CA THR A 6 8.31 26.10 6.44
C THR A 6 6.94 25.55 6.00
N ALA A 7 5.97 26.43 5.80
CA ALA A 7 4.65 26.05 5.31
C ALA A 7 4.74 25.50 3.88
N LEU A 8 5.46 26.16 2.99
CA LEU A 8 5.66 25.68 1.61
C LEU A 8 6.37 24.33 1.55
N ALA A 9 7.37 24.09 2.41
CA ALA A 9 8.06 22.81 2.49
C ALA A 9 7.13 21.69 3.00
N ALA A 10 6.31 21.96 4.02
CA ALA A 10 5.37 20.98 4.56
C ALA A 10 4.23 20.66 3.59
N TYR A 11 3.59 21.69 3.04
CA TYR A 11 2.50 21.48 2.06
C TYR A 11 3.02 20.96 0.73
N GLY A 12 4.22 21.38 0.28
CA GLY A 12 4.84 20.89 -0.93
C GLY A 12 5.17 19.39 -0.86
N ALA A 13 5.72 18.93 0.25
CA ALA A 13 5.98 17.51 0.47
C ALA A 13 4.68 16.68 0.47
N THR A 14 3.63 17.18 1.13
CA THR A 14 2.31 16.52 1.15
C THR A 14 1.68 16.50 -0.25
N ALA A 15 1.71 17.61 -0.97
CA ALA A 15 1.19 17.69 -2.33
C ALA A 15 1.93 16.75 -3.28
N LEU A 16 3.26 16.72 -3.20
CA LEU A 16 4.08 15.81 -3.98
C LEU A 16 3.76 14.34 -3.66
N PHE A 17 3.61 14.01 -2.37
CA PHE A 17 3.22 12.67 -1.95
C PHE A 17 1.86 12.27 -2.53
N ILE A 18 0.85 13.16 -2.46
CA ILE A 18 -0.49 12.91 -3.01
C ILE A 18 -0.41 12.69 -4.52
N LEU A 19 0.33 13.53 -5.26
CA LEU A 19 0.50 13.41 -6.70
C LEU A 19 1.19 12.09 -7.08
N LEU A 20 2.28 11.74 -6.42
CA LEU A 20 3.00 10.49 -6.66
C LEU A 20 2.17 9.27 -6.30
N TRP A 21 1.42 9.32 -5.21
CA TRP A 21 0.56 8.22 -4.78
C TRP A 21 -0.61 8.02 -5.76
N SER A 22 -1.28 9.11 -6.16
CA SER A 22 -2.40 9.07 -7.10
C SER A 22 -1.98 8.63 -8.50
N SER A 23 -0.83 9.09 -8.99
CA SER A 23 -0.30 8.67 -10.29
C SER A 23 0.07 7.19 -10.31
N GLY A 24 0.44 6.61 -9.16
CA GLY A 24 0.75 5.20 -9.04
C GLY A 24 -0.38 4.26 -9.49
N ALA A 25 -1.64 4.64 -9.22
CA ALA A 25 -2.80 3.87 -9.65
C ALA A 25 -2.97 3.87 -11.19
N ILE A 26 -2.73 5.03 -11.83
CA ILE A 26 -2.80 5.19 -13.29
C ILE A 26 -1.69 4.38 -13.97
N PHE A 27 -0.46 4.48 -13.46
CA PHE A 27 0.67 3.69 -13.98
C PHE A 27 0.50 2.20 -13.75
N ALA A 28 -0.15 1.78 -12.65
CA ALA A 28 -0.47 0.40 -12.39
C ALA A 28 -1.46 -0.16 -13.43
N GLU A 29 -2.52 0.59 -13.76
CA GLU A 29 -3.49 0.21 -14.78
C GLU A 29 -2.83 0.09 -16.16
N ILE A 30 -2.06 1.09 -16.56
CA ILE A 30 -1.29 1.05 -17.83
C ILE A 30 -0.31 -0.13 -17.82
N GLY A 31 0.31 -0.42 -16.69
CA GLY A 31 1.26 -1.51 -16.55
C GLY A 31 0.64 -2.88 -16.83
N VAL A 32 -0.52 -3.18 -16.23
CA VAL A 32 -1.19 -4.49 -16.42
C VAL A 32 -1.84 -4.65 -17.78
N THR A 33 -2.07 -3.57 -18.54
CA THR A 33 -2.52 -3.67 -19.93
C THR A 33 -1.41 -4.08 -20.91
N HIS A 34 -0.13 -3.91 -20.53
CA HIS A 34 1.02 -4.17 -21.40
C HIS A 34 1.91 -5.33 -20.90
N ALA A 35 1.80 -5.72 -19.65
CA ALA A 35 2.59 -6.79 -19.03
C ALA A 35 1.77 -7.52 -17.98
N SER A 36 2.13 -8.78 -17.67
CA SER A 36 1.52 -9.47 -16.54
C SER A 36 1.84 -8.77 -15.21
N ALA A 37 0.94 -8.90 -14.21
CA ALA A 37 1.13 -8.33 -12.88
C ALA A 37 2.47 -8.71 -12.26
N SER A 38 2.89 -10.00 -12.41
CA SER A 38 4.18 -10.47 -11.89
C SER A 38 5.37 -9.77 -12.56
N THR A 39 5.36 -9.67 -13.89
CA THR A 39 6.44 -9.00 -14.63
C THR A 39 6.56 -7.53 -14.24
N PHE A 40 5.42 -6.80 -14.19
CA PHE A 40 5.42 -5.40 -13.81
C PHE A 40 5.91 -5.18 -12.38
N LEU A 41 5.45 -6.00 -11.43
CA LEU A 41 5.87 -5.94 -10.03
C LEU A 41 7.36 -6.25 -9.88
N THR A 42 7.85 -7.28 -10.55
CA THR A 42 9.27 -7.66 -10.52
C THR A 42 10.14 -6.50 -11.01
N MET A 43 9.81 -5.88 -12.15
CA MET A 43 10.54 -4.72 -12.66
C MET A 43 10.50 -3.55 -11.68
N ARG A 44 9.32 -3.23 -11.13
CA ARG A 44 9.15 -2.15 -10.16
C ARG A 44 9.98 -2.38 -8.91
N PHE A 45 9.92 -3.56 -8.31
CA PHE A 45 10.68 -3.88 -7.11
C PHE A 45 12.18 -4.03 -7.38
N ALA A 46 12.58 -4.56 -8.55
CA ALA A 46 13.97 -4.62 -8.95
C ALA A 46 14.57 -3.22 -9.05
N LEU A 47 13.90 -2.31 -9.76
CA LEU A 47 14.35 -0.92 -9.89
C LEU A 47 14.44 -0.23 -8.52
N ALA A 48 13.41 -0.36 -7.68
CA ALA A 48 13.41 0.21 -6.35
C ALA A 48 14.53 -0.38 -5.47
N THR A 49 14.77 -1.69 -5.55
CA THR A 49 15.83 -2.37 -4.80
C THR A 49 17.21 -1.88 -5.24
N VAL A 50 17.44 -1.73 -6.55
CA VAL A 50 18.71 -1.19 -7.08
C VAL A 50 18.92 0.25 -6.59
N MET A 51 17.91 1.11 -6.68
CA MET A 51 18.02 2.49 -6.19
C MET A 51 18.29 2.55 -4.68
N LEU A 52 17.58 1.76 -3.88
CA LEU A 52 17.79 1.70 -2.44
C LEU A 52 19.16 1.11 -2.09
N ALA A 53 19.64 0.14 -2.89
CA ALA A 53 20.98 -0.40 -2.75
C ALA A 53 22.06 0.66 -3.01
N LEU A 54 21.93 1.46 -4.05
CA LEU A 54 22.84 2.56 -4.34
C LEU A 54 22.87 3.62 -3.23
N ILE A 55 21.69 3.99 -2.70
CA ILE A 55 21.58 4.91 -1.58
C ILE A 55 22.19 4.30 -0.30
N GLY A 56 21.93 3.01 -0.04
CA GLY A 56 22.50 2.29 1.09
C GLY A 56 24.03 2.20 1.02
N ALA A 57 24.60 1.99 -0.19
CA ALA A 57 26.04 2.00 -0.42
C ALA A 57 26.64 3.36 -0.06
N TRP A 58 26.01 4.42 -0.52
CA TRP A 58 26.47 5.79 -0.23
C TRP A 58 26.40 6.14 1.26
N ARG A 59 25.32 5.65 1.94
CA ARG A 59 25.13 5.87 3.39
C ARG A 59 25.91 4.90 4.28
N HIS A 60 26.56 3.88 3.72
CA HIS A 60 27.20 2.79 4.45
C HIS A 60 26.26 2.06 5.46
N ARG A 61 24.95 2.08 5.18
CA ARG A 61 23.92 1.43 5.98
C ARG A 61 22.92 0.72 5.07
N TRP A 62 22.80 -0.61 5.24
CA TRP A 62 22.03 -1.45 4.32
C TRP A 62 20.92 -2.26 4.99
N LEU A 63 21.07 -2.52 6.26
CA LEU A 63 20.24 -3.50 6.95
C LEU A 63 19.74 -2.94 8.27
N PRO A 64 18.48 -3.30 8.63
CA PRO A 64 17.94 -2.97 9.95
C PRO A 64 18.73 -3.64 11.06
N ALA A 65 18.56 -3.15 12.28
CA ALA A 65 19.25 -3.63 13.48
C ALA A 65 19.12 -5.14 13.62
N ARG A 66 20.19 -5.78 14.12
CA ARG A 66 20.18 -7.22 14.40
C ARG A 66 19.09 -7.53 15.43
N GLY A 67 18.29 -8.56 15.18
CA GLY A 67 17.14 -8.95 16.00
C GLY A 67 15.78 -8.40 15.52
N THR A 68 15.72 -7.33 14.72
CA THR A 68 14.48 -6.81 14.17
C THR A 68 14.23 -7.23 12.72
N ARG A 69 15.20 -7.86 12.07
CA ARG A 69 15.19 -8.21 10.64
C ARG A 69 14.00 -9.06 10.23
N VAL A 70 13.64 -10.06 11.05
CA VAL A 70 12.48 -10.92 10.78
C VAL A 70 11.20 -10.13 10.82
N HIS A 71 11.04 -9.24 11.81
CA HIS A 71 9.86 -8.39 11.90
C HIS A 71 9.78 -7.41 10.71
N VAL A 72 10.89 -6.81 10.31
CA VAL A 72 10.99 -5.93 9.14
C VAL A 72 10.68 -6.70 7.84
N ALA A 73 11.23 -7.90 7.69
CA ALA A 73 10.97 -8.75 6.53
C ALA A 73 9.49 -9.17 6.45
N ALA A 74 8.89 -9.58 7.57
CA ALA A 74 7.47 -9.92 7.64
C ALA A 74 6.57 -8.71 7.32
N THR A 75 6.94 -7.52 7.80
CA THR A 75 6.25 -6.27 7.46
C THR A 75 6.37 -5.99 5.95
N GLY A 76 7.55 -6.17 5.37
CA GLY A 76 7.79 -6.04 3.93
C GLY A 76 7.00 -7.07 3.12
N ALA A 77 6.93 -8.32 3.59
CA ALA A 77 6.12 -9.36 2.94
C ALA A 77 4.64 -8.98 2.87
N LEU A 78 4.10 -8.35 3.90
CA LEU A 78 2.71 -7.89 3.91
C LEU A 78 2.51 -6.59 3.11
N MET A 79 3.31 -5.54 3.39
CA MET A 79 3.11 -4.22 2.79
C MET A 79 3.57 -4.13 1.34
N MET A 80 4.68 -4.76 1.01
CA MET A 80 5.24 -4.72 -0.35
C MET A 80 4.78 -5.92 -1.17
N GLY A 81 4.97 -7.15 -0.67
CA GLY A 81 4.59 -8.36 -1.36
C GLY A 81 3.08 -8.57 -1.43
N GLY A 82 2.47 -8.99 -0.32
CA GLY A 82 1.06 -9.41 -0.26
C GLY A 82 0.10 -8.34 -0.79
N TYR A 83 0.25 -7.09 -0.30
CA TYR A 83 -0.56 -5.99 -0.80
C TYR A 83 -0.41 -5.78 -2.30
N SER A 84 0.83 -5.66 -2.81
CA SER A 84 1.03 -5.36 -4.22
C SER A 84 0.59 -6.50 -5.13
N ILE A 85 0.90 -7.74 -4.79
CA ILE A 85 0.49 -8.90 -5.58
C ILE A 85 -1.03 -8.98 -5.65
N CYS A 86 -1.72 -8.91 -4.52
CA CYS A 86 -3.19 -8.96 -4.50
C CYS A 86 -3.81 -7.76 -5.24
N TYR A 87 -3.23 -6.56 -5.12
CA TYR A 87 -3.68 -5.35 -5.81
C TYR A 87 -3.59 -5.52 -7.33
N PHE A 88 -2.43 -5.94 -7.84
CA PHE A 88 -2.22 -6.07 -9.28
C PHE A 88 -3.00 -7.24 -9.89
N LEU A 89 -3.10 -8.35 -9.17
CA LEU A 89 -3.96 -9.47 -9.59
C LEU A 89 -5.44 -9.06 -9.61
N ALA A 90 -5.91 -8.22 -8.68
CA ALA A 90 -7.27 -7.70 -8.71
C ALA A 90 -7.54 -6.84 -9.97
N LEU A 91 -6.56 -6.02 -10.39
CA LEU A 91 -6.64 -5.28 -11.66
C LEU A 91 -6.69 -6.23 -12.87
N GLU A 92 -5.85 -7.26 -12.92
CA GLU A 92 -5.87 -8.27 -13.98
C GLU A 92 -7.20 -9.04 -14.07
N ARG A 93 -7.92 -9.19 -12.94
CA ARG A 93 -9.25 -9.79 -12.88
C ARG A 93 -10.37 -8.79 -13.23
N GLY A 94 -10.02 -7.60 -13.72
CA GLY A 94 -10.96 -6.60 -14.23
C GLY A 94 -11.54 -5.67 -13.18
N LEU A 95 -11.00 -5.61 -11.95
CA LEU A 95 -11.37 -4.55 -11.04
C LEU A 95 -10.82 -3.21 -11.53
N THR A 96 -11.68 -2.19 -11.53
CA THR A 96 -11.23 -0.85 -11.86
C THR A 96 -10.39 -0.24 -10.75
N PRO A 97 -9.38 0.60 -11.06
CA PRO A 97 -8.60 1.30 -10.06
C PRO A 97 -9.43 2.11 -9.07
N GLY A 98 -10.54 2.69 -9.54
CA GLY A 98 -11.46 3.45 -8.69
C GLY A 98 -12.14 2.59 -7.62
N LEU A 99 -12.60 1.37 -7.98
CA LEU A 99 -13.19 0.44 -7.02
C LEU A 99 -12.15 -0.09 -6.05
N LEU A 100 -10.95 -0.41 -6.53
CA LEU A 100 -9.81 -0.79 -5.69
C LEU A 100 -9.44 0.33 -4.69
N ALA A 101 -9.33 1.57 -5.17
CA ALA A 101 -9.03 2.71 -4.30
C ALA A 101 -10.11 2.92 -3.24
N ALA A 102 -11.39 2.72 -3.59
CA ALA A 102 -12.49 2.80 -2.64
C ALA A 102 -12.38 1.72 -1.55
N ILE A 103 -12.11 0.46 -1.93
CA ILE A 103 -11.93 -0.65 -0.97
C ILE A 103 -10.74 -0.39 -0.06
N LEU A 104 -9.60 0.01 -0.63
CA LEU A 104 -8.40 0.33 0.15
C LEU A 104 -8.57 1.59 1.02
N GLY A 105 -9.48 2.49 0.66
CA GLY A 105 -9.90 3.62 1.48
C GLY A 105 -10.50 3.22 2.83
N ALA A 106 -10.91 1.94 3.00
CA ALA A 106 -11.31 1.39 4.29
C ALA A 106 -10.12 1.10 5.23
N GLN A 107 -8.86 1.17 4.76
CA GLN A 107 -7.67 0.87 5.56
C GLN A 107 -7.57 1.68 6.88
N PRO A 108 -7.78 3.00 6.91
CA PRO A 108 -7.76 3.75 8.16
C PRO A 108 -8.82 3.28 9.14
N ILE A 109 -9.99 2.88 8.63
CA ILE A 109 -11.10 2.35 9.41
C ILE A 109 -10.71 1.01 10.04
N ALA A 110 -10.21 0.07 9.22
CA ALA A 110 -9.76 -1.23 9.68
C ALA A 110 -8.61 -1.09 10.71
N THR A 111 -7.65 -0.19 10.45
CA THR A 111 -6.57 0.09 11.39
C THR A 111 -7.09 0.62 12.71
N LEU A 112 -8.06 1.55 12.68
CA LEU A 112 -8.65 2.14 13.88
C LEU A 112 -9.36 1.09 14.73
N ILE A 113 -10.20 0.26 14.12
CA ILE A 113 -10.93 -0.84 14.80
C ILE A 113 -9.96 -1.79 15.51
N ILE A 114 -8.83 -2.11 14.88
CA ILE A 114 -7.86 -3.06 15.44
C ILE A 114 -7.00 -2.44 16.54
N THR A 115 -6.67 -1.14 16.43
CA THR A 115 -5.70 -0.49 17.32
C THR A 115 -6.32 0.29 18.46
N GLU A 116 -7.53 0.80 18.32
CA GLU A 116 -8.20 1.57 19.37
C GLU A 116 -9.25 0.73 20.11
N ARG A 117 -9.19 0.76 21.45
CA ARG A 117 -10.15 0.03 22.31
C ARG A 117 -11.33 0.90 22.78
N ARG A 118 -11.27 2.20 22.56
CA ARG A 118 -12.34 3.14 22.98
C ARG A 118 -12.65 4.10 21.84
N PHE A 119 -13.90 4.11 21.42
CA PHE A 119 -14.39 4.99 20.37
C PHE A 119 -15.28 6.09 20.97
N SER A 120 -15.12 7.32 20.51
CA SER A 120 -16.11 8.37 20.77
C SER A 120 -17.31 8.20 19.82
N ALA A 121 -18.51 8.57 20.26
CA ALA A 121 -19.72 8.49 19.44
C ALA A 121 -19.57 9.22 18.09
N MET A 122 -18.89 10.37 18.08
CA MET A 122 -18.62 11.14 16.86
C MET A 122 -17.75 10.36 15.86
N ARG A 123 -16.72 9.64 16.34
CA ARG A 123 -15.86 8.80 15.49
C ARG A 123 -16.63 7.60 14.95
N MET A 124 -17.48 6.99 15.75
CA MET A 124 -18.36 5.89 15.30
C MET A 124 -19.33 6.34 14.22
N ALA A 125 -19.93 7.52 14.35
CA ALA A 125 -20.81 8.08 13.32
C ALA A 125 -20.06 8.33 12.01
N GLY A 126 -18.87 8.93 12.06
CA GLY A 126 -18.02 9.15 10.87
C GLY A 126 -17.61 7.83 10.21
N LEU A 127 -17.26 6.83 11.01
CA LEU A 127 -16.91 5.49 10.56
C LEU A 127 -18.08 4.82 9.84
N PHE A 128 -19.28 4.90 10.42
CA PHE A 128 -20.50 4.35 9.85
C PHE A 128 -20.84 5.02 8.50
N MET A 129 -20.76 6.35 8.43
CA MET A 129 -20.96 7.10 7.19
C MET A 129 -19.96 6.71 6.10
N ALA A 130 -18.68 6.54 6.46
CA ALA A 130 -17.64 6.09 5.53
C ALA A 130 -17.91 4.67 5.02
N MET A 131 -18.34 3.76 5.89
CA MET A 131 -18.73 2.39 5.52
C MET A 131 -19.95 2.36 4.59
N LEU A 132 -20.94 3.21 4.84
CA LEU A 132 -22.11 3.34 3.95
C LEU A 132 -21.70 3.86 2.56
N GLY A 133 -20.83 4.87 2.51
CA GLY A 133 -20.27 5.37 1.25
C GLY A 133 -19.52 4.28 0.48
N LEU A 134 -18.64 3.55 1.15
CA LEU A 134 -17.89 2.44 0.57
C LEU A 134 -18.83 1.33 0.07
N ALA A 135 -19.78 0.92 0.89
CA ALA A 135 -20.78 -0.09 0.52
C ALA A 135 -21.55 0.33 -0.75
N SER A 136 -21.96 1.60 -0.84
CA SER A 136 -22.68 2.11 -2.01
C SER A 136 -21.86 2.03 -3.29
N ILE A 137 -20.54 2.27 -3.22
CA ILE A 137 -19.63 2.16 -4.36
C ILE A 137 -19.45 0.69 -4.75
N VAL A 138 -19.24 -0.17 -3.77
CA VAL A 138 -19.05 -1.62 -4.00
C VAL A 138 -20.32 -2.24 -4.58
N PHE A 139 -21.51 -1.90 -4.06
CA PHE A 139 -22.79 -2.41 -4.60
C PHE A 139 -23.05 -1.95 -6.03
N ARG A 140 -22.72 -0.71 -6.40
CA ARG A 140 -22.85 -0.24 -7.79
C ARG A 140 -21.84 -0.92 -8.71
N GLY A 141 -20.63 -1.18 -8.26
CA GLY A 141 -19.63 -1.95 -9.00
C GLY A 141 -19.99 -3.44 -9.10
N ALA A 142 -20.64 -3.97 -8.06
CA ALA A 142 -21.01 -5.39 -7.96
C ALA A 142 -22.20 -5.76 -8.88
N SER A 143 -23.03 -4.82 -9.32
CA SER A 143 -24.14 -5.10 -10.26
C SER A 143 -23.66 -5.52 -11.66
N ALA A 144 -22.36 -5.41 -11.94
CA ALA A 144 -21.71 -5.88 -13.17
C ALA A 144 -20.80 -7.11 -12.93
N LEU A 145 -21.01 -7.87 -11.83
CA LEU A 145 -20.10 -8.96 -11.45
C LEU A 145 -20.20 -10.15 -12.39
N ASN A 146 -19.16 -10.29 -13.18
CA ASN A 146 -18.75 -11.56 -13.77
C ASN A 146 -17.95 -12.40 -12.75
N PRO A 147 -17.81 -13.73 -12.92
CA PRO A 147 -17.01 -14.57 -12.01
C PRO A 147 -15.59 -14.03 -11.76
N SER A 148 -14.92 -13.49 -12.80
CA SER A 148 -13.60 -12.88 -12.69
C SER A 148 -13.58 -11.65 -11.75
N THR A 149 -14.63 -10.85 -11.75
CA THR A 149 -14.76 -9.67 -10.88
C THR A 149 -14.93 -10.06 -9.41
N THR A 150 -15.59 -11.22 -9.15
CA THR A 150 -15.72 -11.75 -7.78
C THR A 150 -14.37 -12.17 -7.21
N GLU A 151 -13.53 -12.84 -8.02
CA GLU A 151 -12.16 -13.17 -7.63
C GLU A 151 -11.33 -11.89 -7.39
N GLY A 152 -11.48 -10.89 -8.27
CA GLY A 152 -10.84 -9.58 -8.11
C GLY A 152 -11.24 -8.90 -6.79
N LEU A 153 -12.51 -8.99 -6.39
CA LEU A 153 -12.98 -8.45 -5.10
C LEU A 153 -12.35 -9.16 -3.91
N ALA A 154 -12.24 -10.49 -3.96
CA ALA A 154 -11.56 -11.26 -2.92
C ALA A 154 -10.08 -10.86 -2.80
N LEU A 155 -9.40 -10.65 -3.93
CA LEU A 155 -8.02 -10.16 -3.98
C LEU A 155 -7.91 -8.72 -3.43
N ALA A 156 -8.86 -7.85 -3.72
CA ALA A 156 -8.88 -6.49 -3.17
C ALA A 156 -9.03 -6.50 -1.64
N LEU A 157 -9.87 -7.37 -1.09
CA LEU A 157 -9.99 -7.55 0.37
C LEU A 157 -8.72 -8.15 0.98
N ALA A 158 -8.07 -9.10 0.31
CA ALA A 158 -6.78 -9.62 0.73
C ALA A 158 -5.69 -8.55 0.71
N ALA A 159 -5.69 -7.68 -0.29
CA ALA A 159 -4.80 -6.51 -0.37
C ALA A 159 -5.04 -5.56 0.82
N LEU A 160 -6.31 -5.24 1.13
CA LEU A 160 -6.69 -4.43 2.28
C LEU A 160 -6.22 -5.05 3.60
N ALA A 161 -6.42 -6.35 3.79
CA ALA A 161 -5.95 -7.05 4.98
C ALA A 161 -4.43 -7.01 5.11
N SER A 162 -3.70 -7.28 4.01
CA SER A 162 -2.24 -7.27 3.95
C SER A 162 -1.66 -5.89 4.28
N ILE A 163 -2.17 -4.83 3.65
CA ILE A 163 -1.66 -3.48 3.91
C ILE A 163 -2.02 -3.00 5.31
N THR A 164 -3.20 -3.37 5.84
CA THR A 164 -3.61 -3.01 7.20
C THR A 164 -2.73 -3.70 8.24
N ALA A 165 -2.54 -5.01 8.12
CA ALA A 165 -1.66 -5.77 9.02
C ALA A 165 -0.22 -5.27 8.95
N GLY A 166 0.30 -5.06 7.75
CA GLY A 166 1.63 -4.51 7.53
C GLY A 166 1.80 -3.11 8.13
N ALA A 167 0.82 -2.22 7.96
CA ALA A 167 0.85 -0.88 8.54
C ALA A 167 0.84 -0.88 10.08
N ILE A 168 0.09 -1.81 10.70
CA ILE A 168 0.10 -2.00 12.16
C ILE A 168 1.48 -2.50 12.64
N MET A 169 2.08 -3.44 11.90
CA MET A 169 3.43 -3.92 12.20
C MET A 169 4.47 -2.83 12.00
N GLN A 170 4.36 -2.04 10.92
CA GLN A 170 5.27 -0.93 10.62
C GLN A 170 5.31 0.11 11.73
N LYS A 171 4.20 0.41 12.39
CA LYS A 171 4.14 1.32 13.55
C LYS A 171 5.03 0.89 14.73
N ARG A 172 5.38 -0.39 14.82
CA ARG A 172 6.26 -0.94 15.88
C ARG A 172 7.74 -0.86 15.52
N ILE A 173 8.07 -0.48 14.30
CA ILE A 173 9.44 -0.34 13.82
C ILE A 173 9.92 1.08 14.10
N VAL A 174 10.77 1.22 15.13
CA VAL A 174 11.34 2.51 15.54
C VAL A 174 12.75 2.66 14.95
N GLN A 175 12.85 2.60 13.63
CA GLN A 175 14.11 2.74 12.89
C GLN A 175 13.93 3.72 11.74
N GLU A 176 15.02 4.29 11.25
CA GLU A 176 14.96 5.17 10.09
C GLU A 176 14.39 4.41 8.87
N PRO A 177 13.46 5.01 8.12
CA PRO A 177 12.89 4.36 6.94
C PRO A 177 13.93 3.85 5.94
N MET A 178 15.03 4.60 5.76
CA MET A 178 16.10 4.24 4.83
C MET A 178 16.92 3.01 5.26
N ASP A 179 16.87 2.62 6.52
CA ASP A 179 17.54 1.40 7.00
C ASP A 179 16.62 0.17 6.87
N VAL A 180 15.30 0.40 6.77
CA VAL A 180 14.25 -0.63 6.76
C VAL A 180 13.79 -0.95 5.33
N LEU A 181 13.59 0.08 4.51
CA LEU A 181 13.05 -0.03 3.15
C LEU A 181 13.83 -0.98 2.22
N PRO A 182 15.19 -1.04 2.24
CA PRO A 182 15.92 -1.95 1.38
C PRO A 182 15.53 -3.41 1.59
N LEU A 183 15.42 -3.85 2.85
CA LEU A 183 15.00 -5.21 3.17
C LEU A 183 13.54 -5.47 2.81
N GLN A 184 12.65 -4.52 3.08
CA GLN A 184 11.23 -4.66 2.75
C GLN A 184 11.00 -4.75 1.24
N ASN A 185 11.68 -3.90 0.43
CA ASN A 185 11.60 -3.97 -1.02
C ASN A 185 12.21 -5.26 -1.58
N PHE A 186 13.34 -5.70 -1.03
CA PHE A 186 13.96 -6.95 -1.45
C PHE A 186 13.03 -8.16 -1.20
N VAL A 187 12.35 -8.19 -0.07
CA VAL A 187 11.33 -9.22 0.20
C VAL A 187 10.16 -9.13 -0.79
N GLY A 188 9.71 -7.91 -1.09
CA GLY A 188 8.69 -7.67 -2.13
C GLY A 188 9.14 -8.18 -3.50
N LEU A 189 10.40 -7.95 -3.86
CA LEU A 189 10.99 -8.47 -5.10
C LEU A 189 10.96 -10.00 -5.12
N LEU A 190 11.44 -10.66 -4.07
CA LEU A 190 11.46 -12.13 -4.00
C LEU A 190 10.06 -12.74 -4.13
N LEU A 191 9.05 -12.12 -3.53
CA LEU A 191 7.67 -12.60 -3.60
C LEU A 191 6.99 -12.32 -4.94
N SER A 192 7.48 -11.34 -5.70
CA SER A 192 6.93 -10.99 -7.01
C SER A 192 7.56 -11.74 -8.18
N LEU A 193 8.62 -12.50 -7.93
CA LEU A 193 9.23 -13.36 -8.96
C LEU A 193 8.21 -14.36 -9.48
N PRO A 194 8.14 -14.57 -10.82
CA PRO A 194 7.20 -15.50 -11.44
C PRO A 194 7.50 -16.96 -11.12
#